data_ae19eeb248a335240bc9f4add1871526
#
_entry.id   ae19eeb248a335240bc9f4add1871526
#
_cell.length_a   1.000
_cell.length_b   1.000
_cell.length_c   1.000
_cell.angle_alpha   90.00
_cell.angle_beta   90.00
_cell.angle_gamma   90.00
#
_symmetry.space_group_name_H-M   'P 1'
#
loop_
_entity.id
_entity.type
_entity.pdbx_description
1 polymer ?
#
loop_
_entity_poly.entity_id
_entity_poly.type
_entity_poly.pdbx_seq_one_letter_code
_entity_poly.pdbx_strand_id
1 'polypeptide(L)'
;MKKAVLALCVLLLLATPSFCKKTADKKGKRPQKKPTQTAPPPADIRYPKSPSIEDYDAQITISDNNPIDPTMLSGYADFSQESFSAILKTASDNVSYSPLSLYYPLMLTLQASKGNTAEQLQTLLHVNRSDNAKNMGNLYRRLYTDNESGQMKIANSLWIQNAYPVKDEFIEAANKQFYAAAYTVDFSQAKTADLMAAWIREHTNANLSPSIRTDGSMRMAILNAIYYKARFQTVFDKKKTKKDTFYAQDGKVAADFMHQNMDSHFFIDNKDYAATSLALSNSTSLTLVLPKEGKDLRKLMEQKGFLQNLLEDDGDGAEFGIVNLSLPKFKIHSKLLLADTLKAMGVTSLFDTAAELDGITDEKPLFVSNIQQETSIALDEEGVEASAYTEIGMTGAANIKHPKILHLNLNREFLYVISTRMDGIELPLFIGVCSNPAS
;
A
#
# COMPACT_ATOMS: atom_id res chain seq x y z
N MET A 1 -17.46 19.57 -6.13
CA MET A 1 -16.94 18.95 -4.91
C MET A 1 -16.09 17.75 -5.33
N LYS A 2 -14.77 17.82 -5.15
CA LYS A 2 -13.89 16.70 -5.51
C LYS A 2 -13.92 15.69 -4.36
N LYS A 3 -14.23 14.42 -4.66
CA LYS A 3 -14.30 13.33 -3.69
C LYS A 3 -12.90 12.94 -3.23
N ALA A 4 -12.75 12.65 -1.96
CA ALA A 4 -11.50 12.16 -1.38
C ALA A 4 -11.27 10.69 -1.75
N VAL A 5 -10.01 10.31 -2.09
CA VAL A 5 -9.70 8.99 -2.62
C VAL A 5 -8.32 8.52 -2.21
N LEU A 6 -8.22 7.24 -1.85
CA LEU A 6 -6.95 6.53 -1.72
C LEU A 6 -6.69 5.67 -2.95
N ALA A 7 -5.58 5.90 -3.62
CA ALA A 7 -5.16 5.09 -4.76
C ALA A 7 -3.63 4.91 -4.76
N LEU A 8 -3.18 3.73 -5.15
CA LEU A 8 -1.80 3.32 -5.04
C LEU A 8 -1.35 2.52 -6.25
N CYS A 9 -0.12 2.73 -6.67
CA CYS A 9 0.54 1.92 -7.70
C CYS A 9 1.99 1.61 -7.30
N VAL A 10 2.42 0.37 -7.46
CA VAL A 10 3.83 -0.02 -7.49
C VAL A 10 4.21 -0.47 -8.88
N LEU A 11 5.30 0.07 -9.38
CA LEU A 11 5.90 -0.28 -10.66
C LEU A 11 7.29 -0.88 -10.42
N LEU A 12 7.44 -2.17 -10.70
CA LEU A 12 8.71 -2.87 -10.71
C LEU A 12 9.17 -3.05 -12.17
N LEU A 13 10.30 -2.45 -12.54
CA LEU A 13 10.84 -2.51 -13.90
C LEU A 13 12.02 -3.47 -13.97
N LEU A 14 11.96 -4.44 -14.89
CA LEU A 14 13.00 -5.40 -15.16
C LEU A 14 13.68 -5.06 -16.49
N ALA A 15 15.00 -4.94 -16.50
CA ALA A 15 15.78 -4.53 -17.68
C ALA A 15 17.01 -5.39 -17.91
N THR A 16 17.55 -5.34 -19.16
CA THR A 16 18.86 -5.84 -19.50
C THR A 16 19.77 -4.69 -19.92
N PRO A 17 21.11 -4.75 -19.73
CA PRO A 17 22.00 -3.68 -20.13
C PRO A 17 22.00 -3.51 -21.66
N SER A 18 21.88 -2.26 -22.10
CA SER A 18 21.92 -1.92 -23.52
C SER A 18 23.38 -1.84 -23.99
N PHE A 19 23.85 -2.85 -24.71
CA PHE A 19 25.12 -2.74 -25.43
C PHE A 19 24.90 -1.90 -26.69
N CYS A 20 25.37 -0.67 -26.66
CA CYS A 20 25.39 0.21 -27.84
C CYS A 20 26.39 -0.33 -28.88
N LYS A 21 25.95 -1.15 -29.84
CA LYS A 21 26.70 -1.42 -31.07
C LYS A 21 26.40 -0.28 -32.07
N LYS A 22 27.39 0.57 -32.29
CA LYS A 22 27.41 1.43 -33.48
C LYS A 22 27.44 0.55 -34.73
N THR A 23 26.35 0.46 -35.48
CA THR A 23 26.35 -0.08 -36.83
C THR A 23 26.09 1.04 -37.83
N ALA A 24 26.98 1.04 -38.85
CA ALA A 24 27.01 1.97 -39.93
C ALA A 24 25.75 1.86 -40.83
N ASP A 25 25.35 3.02 -41.34
CA ASP A 25 24.34 3.23 -42.39
C ASP A 25 24.37 2.24 -43.53
N LYS A 26 23.23 1.64 -43.87
CA LYS A 26 22.89 1.21 -45.23
C LYS A 26 21.45 1.65 -45.56
N LYS A 27 21.39 2.48 -46.61
CA LYS A 27 20.17 2.98 -47.25
C LYS A 27 19.25 1.85 -47.76
N GLY A 28 17.95 2.03 -47.55
CA GLY A 28 16.93 1.74 -48.53
C GLY A 28 16.06 0.50 -48.28
N LYS A 29 14.84 0.76 -47.76
CA LYS A 29 13.56 0.31 -48.34
C LYS A 29 12.44 0.79 -47.43
N ARG A 30 11.40 1.47 -47.98
CA ARG A 30 10.19 1.86 -47.24
C ARG A 30 9.58 0.65 -46.53
N PRO A 31 9.31 0.72 -45.21
CA PRO A 31 8.57 -0.33 -44.52
C PRO A 31 7.07 -0.23 -44.88
N GLN A 32 6.51 -1.34 -45.31
CA GLN A 32 5.07 -1.54 -45.33
C GLN A 32 4.51 -1.34 -43.89
N LYS A 33 3.41 -0.59 -43.78
CA LYS A 33 2.63 -0.48 -42.53
C LYS A 33 2.24 -1.89 -42.07
N LYS A 34 2.87 -2.40 -41.01
CA LYS A 34 2.36 -3.53 -40.25
C LYS A 34 1.07 -3.12 -39.55
N PRO A 35 0.10 -4.03 -39.40
CA PRO A 35 -1.14 -3.73 -38.69
C PRO A 35 -0.84 -3.28 -37.28
N THR A 36 -1.57 -2.30 -36.78
CA THR A 36 -1.54 -1.80 -35.41
C THR A 36 -1.92 -2.96 -34.50
N GLN A 37 -0.94 -3.57 -33.85
CA GLN A 37 -1.18 -4.59 -32.82
C GLN A 37 -1.79 -3.88 -31.61
N THR A 38 -3.10 -4.03 -31.45
CA THR A 38 -3.75 -3.78 -30.15
C THR A 38 -3.19 -4.80 -29.18
N ALA A 39 -2.89 -4.39 -27.94
CA ALA A 39 -2.52 -5.32 -26.89
C ALA A 39 -3.57 -6.46 -26.85
N PRO A 40 -3.15 -7.73 -26.73
CA PRO A 40 -4.12 -8.80 -26.58
C PRO A 40 -5.02 -8.51 -25.37
N PRO A 41 -6.31 -8.89 -25.40
CA PRO A 41 -7.15 -8.74 -24.23
C PRO A 41 -6.45 -9.49 -23.07
N PRO A 42 -6.46 -8.92 -21.83
CA PRO A 42 -5.89 -9.58 -20.67
C PRO A 42 -6.53 -10.95 -20.47
N ALA A 43 -5.80 -11.91 -19.94
CA ALA A 43 -6.41 -13.11 -19.39
C ALA A 43 -7.53 -12.66 -18.43
N ASP A 44 -8.71 -13.26 -18.59
CA ASP A 44 -9.90 -12.89 -17.82
C ASP A 44 -9.67 -13.20 -16.34
N ILE A 45 -9.20 -12.21 -15.58
CA ILE A 45 -8.96 -12.34 -14.15
C ILE A 45 -10.29 -12.36 -13.43
N ARG A 46 -10.63 -13.52 -12.86
CA ARG A 46 -11.82 -13.65 -12.01
C ARG A 46 -11.50 -13.19 -10.60
N TYR A 47 -11.86 -11.96 -10.30
CA TYR A 47 -11.74 -11.43 -8.94
C TYR A 47 -12.57 -12.23 -7.93
N PRO A 48 -12.15 -12.32 -6.65
CA PRO A 48 -12.93 -12.97 -5.61
C PRO A 48 -14.31 -12.33 -5.44
N LYS A 49 -15.25 -13.11 -4.94
CA LYS A 49 -16.53 -12.54 -4.50
C LYS A 49 -16.31 -11.80 -3.18
N SER A 50 -16.91 -10.63 -3.06
CA SER A 50 -16.97 -9.86 -1.82
C SER A 50 -18.39 -9.96 -1.26
N PRO A 51 -18.62 -10.73 -0.18
CA PRO A 51 -19.94 -10.80 0.46
C PRO A 51 -20.28 -9.47 1.12
N SER A 52 -21.57 -9.26 1.42
CA SER A 52 -22.01 -8.18 2.30
C SER A 52 -21.34 -8.27 3.67
N ILE A 53 -21.16 -7.14 4.34
CA ILE A 53 -20.60 -7.12 5.70
C ILE A 53 -21.52 -7.84 6.70
N GLU A 54 -22.81 -7.94 6.43
CA GLU A 54 -23.79 -8.65 7.26
C GLU A 54 -23.81 -10.17 7.01
N ASP A 55 -23.16 -10.66 5.94
CA ASP A 55 -23.05 -12.08 5.62
C ASP A 55 -21.85 -12.72 6.33
N TYR A 56 -21.98 -12.87 7.64
CA TYR A 56 -20.93 -13.45 8.50
C TYR A 56 -20.56 -14.89 8.11
N ASP A 57 -21.52 -15.70 7.67
CA ASP A 57 -21.26 -17.08 7.27
C ASP A 57 -20.39 -17.14 6.00
N ALA A 58 -20.66 -16.27 5.04
CA ALA A 58 -19.80 -16.17 3.86
C ALA A 58 -18.40 -15.64 4.18
N GLN A 59 -18.27 -14.69 5.12
CA GLN A 59 -16.97 -14.18 5.57
C GLN A 59 -16.15 -15.27 6.29
N ILE A 60 -16.77 -16.02 7.21
CA ILE A 60 -16.14 -17.17 7.88
C ILE A 60 -15.72 -18.21 6.83
N THR A 61 -16.59 -18.54 5.87
CA THR A 61 -16.26 -19.49 4.79
C THR A 61 -15.05 -19.03 3.96
N ILE A 62 -14.94 -17.74 3.66
CA ILE A 62 -13.76 -17.19 2.97
C ILE A 62 -12.51 -17.36 3.83
N SER A 63 -12.58 -17.06 5.12
CA SER A 63 -11.46 -17.24 6.05
C SER A 63 -11.00 -18.69 6.12
N ASP A 64 -11.93 -19.62 6.37
CA ASP A 64 -11.64 -21.04 6.56
C ASP A 64 -11.08 -21.71 5.28
N ASN A 65 -11.57 -21.30 4.12
CA ASN A 65 -11.09 -21.81 2.84
C ASN A 65 -9.75 -21.18 2.36
N ASN A 66 -9.30 -20.14 3.04
CA ASN A 66 -8.08 -19.41 2.68
C ASN A 66 -7.17 -19.22 3.90
N PRO A 67 -6.70 -20.33 4.54
CA PRO A 67 -5.79 -20.26 5.67
C PRO A 67 -4.45 -19.65 5.23
N ILE A 68 -3.87 -18.80 6.10
CA ILE A 68 -2.57 -18.17 5.88
C ILE A 68 -1.63 -18.60 6.99
N ASP A 69 -0.37 -18.85 6.64
CA ASP A 69 0.65 -19.15 7.64
C ASP A 69 0.82 -17.94 8.59
N PRO A 70 0.61 -18.08 9.90
CA PRO A 70 0.79 -16.98 10.84
C PRO A 70 2.20 -16.37 10.81
N THR A 71 3.23 -17.15 10.46
CA THR A 71 4.61 -16.65 10.34
C THR A 71 4.74 -15.68 9.18
N MET A 72 4.00 -15.88 8.08
CA MET A 72 3.95 -14.92 6.98
C MET A 72 3.23 -13.62 7.36
N LEU A 73 2.14 -13.69 8.14
CA LEU A 73 1.44 -12.50 8.61
C LEU A 73 2.32 -11.68 9.55
N SER A 74 3.01 -12.33 10.50
CA SER A 74 3.97 -11.67 11.38
C SER A 74 5.15 -11.08 10.59
N GLY A 75 5.68 -11.83 9.62
CA GLY A 75 6.75 -11.35 8.75
C GLY A 75 6.33 -10.13 7.91
N TYR A 76 5.08 -10.11 7.43
CA TYR A 76 4.53 -8.93 6.75
C TYR A 76 4.43 -7.73 7.70
N ALA A 77 4.02 -7.93 8.96
CA ALA A 77 3.95 -6.85 9.95
C ALA A 77 5.35 -6.25 10.24
N ASP A 78 6.37 -7.11 10.42
CA ASP A 78 7.77 -6.70 10.59
C ASP A 78 8.28 -5.95 9.35
N PHE A 79 8.09 -6.51 8.15
CA PHE A 79 8.43 -5.84 6.89
C PHE A 79 7.78 -4.46 6.78
N SER A 80 6.52 -4.33 7.19
CA SER A 80 5.78 -3.06 7.12
C SER A 80 6.43 -1.97 7.97
N GLN A 81 6.82 -2.30 9.18
CA GLN A 81 7.51 -1.37 10.07
C GLN A 81 8.91 -1.04 9.58
N GLU A 82 9.71 -2.04 9.23
CA GLU A 82 11.11 -1.87 8.83
C GLU A 82 11.23 -1.06 7.53
N SER A 83 10.40 -1.38 6.53
CA SER A 83 10.39 -0.66 5.25
C SER A 83 9.93 0.79 5.42
N PHE A 84 8.90 1.05 6.22
CA PHE A 84 8.47 2.42 6.48
C PHE A 84 9.48 3.20 7.29
N SER A 85 10.12 2.60 8.31
CA SER A 85 11.22 3.21 9.04
C SER A 85 12.39 3.59 8.12
N ALA A 86 12.74 2.71 7.17
CA ALA A 86 13.78 2.99 6.18
C ALA A 86 13.40 4.16 5.24
N ILE A 87 12.14 4.23 4.81
CA ILE A 87 11.62 5.35 4.00
C ILE A 87 11.70 6.67 4.76
N LEU A 88 11.33 6.69 6.04
CA LEU A 88 11.33 7.89 6.85
C LEU A 88 12.72 8.48 7.09
N LYS A 89 13.81 7.70 6.96
CA LYS A 89 15.19 8.22 7.08
C LYS A 89 15.53 9.26 6.01
N THR A 90 14.86 9.20 4.87
CA THR A 90 15.13 10.10 3.72
C THR A 90 13.98 11.06 3.42
N ALA A 91 12.81 10.84 4.01
CA ALA A 91 11.63 11.67 3.79
C ALA A 91 11.63 12.88 4.74
N SER A 92 11.33 14.07 4.18
CA SER A 92 11.21 15.33 4.93
C SER A 92 9.78 15.89 4.94
N ASP A 93 8.95 15.44 4.00
CA ASP A 93 7.61 15.97 3.75
C ASP A 93 6.54 14.95 4.12
N ASN A 94 5.30 15.24 3.73
CA ASN A 94 4.21 14.28 3.82
C ASN A 94 4.58 12.96 3.12
N VAL A 95 4.37 11.84 3.81
CA VAL A 95 4.60 10.50 3.27
C VAL A 95 3.32 9.69 3.39
N SER A 96 3.00 8.98 2.33
CA SER A 96 2.02 7.90 2.34
C SER A 96 2.65 6.68 1.66
N TYR A 97 2.55 5.53 2.28
CA TYR A 97 3.16 4.28 1.85
C TYR A 97 2.20 3.11 2.10
N SER A 98 2.12 2.16 1.17
CA SER A 98 1.46 0.89 1.41
C SER A 98 2.48 -0.24 1.37
N PRO A 99 2.73 -0.87 2.52
CA PRO A 99 3.58 -2.06 2.57
C PRO A 99 3.07 -3.17 1.65
N LEU A 100 1.76 -3.39 1.64
CA LEU A 100 1.11 -4.44 0.87
C LEU A 100 1.39 -4.33 -0.62
N SER A 101 1.34 -3.12 -1.16
CA SER A 101 1.57 -2.86 -2.58
C SER A 101 3.02 -3.10 -3.01
N LEU A 102 3.98 -2.96 -2.10
CA LEU A 102 5.37 -3.34 -2.36
C LEU A 102 5.58 -4.85 -2.13
N TYR A 103 4.94 -5.42 -1.12
CA TYR A 103 5.07 -6.81 -0.75
C TYR A 103 4.63 -7.76 -1.88
N TYR A 104 3.50 -7.49 -2.55
CA TYR A 104 2.99 -8.32 -3.65
C TYR A 104 4.00 -8.51 -4.79
N PRO A 105 4.54 -7.45 -5.42
CA PRO A 105 5.54 -7.59 -6.48
C PRO A 105 6.84 -8.25 -6.02
N LEU A 106 7.30 -7.97 -4.79
CA LEU A 106 8.50 -8.60 -4.24
C LEU A 106 8.28 -10.09 -3.97
N MET A 107 7.12 -10.49 -3.43
CA MET A 107 6.76 -11.89 -3.25
C MET A 107 6.64 -12.65 -4.57
N LEU A 108 6.05 -12.03 -5.60
CA LEU A 108 6.01 -12.61 -6.95
C LEU A 108 7.43 -12.77 -7.52
N THR A 109 8.29 -11.79 -7.32
CA THR A 109 9.70 -11.86 -7.75
C THR A 109 10.46 -12.95 -7.00
N LEU A 110 10.21 -13.10 -5.70
CA LEU A 110 10.81 -14.16 -4.88
C LEU A 110 10.47 -15.57 -5.42
N GLN A 111 9.24 -15.80 -5.92
CA GLN A 111 8.85 -17.08 -6.49
C GLN A 111 9.76 -17.50 -7.66
N ALA A 112 10.28 -16.54 -8.39
CA ALA A 112 11.13 -16.74 -9.56
C ALA A 112 12.63 -16.58 -9.26
N SER A 113 13.01 -16.21 -8.04
CA SER A 113 14.40 -15.97 -7.64
C SER A 113 15.09 -17.24 -7.16
N LYS A 114 16.42 -17.27 -7.28
CA LYS A 114 17.30 -18.31 -6.74
C LYS A 114 18.50 -17.71 -6.01
N GLY A 115 19.29 -18.56 -5.38
CA GLY A 115 20.56 -18.22 -4.76
C GLY A 115 20.50 -16.99 -3.87
N ASN A 116 21.50 -16.12 -3.98
CA ASN A 116 21.63 -14.93 -3.15
C ASN A 116 20.46 -13.93 -3.33
N THR A 117 19.90 -13.84 -4.54
CA THR A 117 18.72 -12.97 -4.79
C THR A 117 17.52 -13.45 -3.98
N ALA A 118 17.27 -14.75 -3.94
CA ALA A 118 16.19 -15.33 -3.15
C ALA A 118 16.43 -15.17 -1.64
N GLU A 119 17.66 -15.40 -1.16
CA GLU A 119 18.03 -15.29 0.24
C GLU A 119 17.83 -13.86 0.78
N GLN A 120 18.26 -12.85 0.01
CA GLN A 120 18.06 -11.44 0.36
C GLN A 120 16.57 -11.07 0.40
N LEU A 121 15.78 -11.53 -0.57
CA LEU A 121 14.34 -11.29 -0.57
C LEU A 121 13.61 -12.01 0.57
N GLN A 122 13.99 -13.26 0.89
CA GLN A 122 13.43 -14.00 2.02
C GLN A 122 13.71 -13.30 3.35
N THR A 123 14.93 -12.82 3.52
CA THR A 123 15.33 -12.06 4.71
C THR A 123 14.52 -10.78 4.83
N LEU A 124 14.42 -9.99 3.75
CA LEU A 124 13.66 -8.73 3.73
C LEU A 124 12.17 -8.95 4.04
N LEU A 125 11.58 -9.99 3.44
CA LEU A 125 10.14 -10.26 3.52
C LEU A 125 9.76 -11.11 4.75
N HIS A 126 10.74 -11.50 5.57
CA HIS A 126 10.58 -12.37 6.75
C HIS A 126 9.82 -13.66 6.45
N VAL A 127 10.11 -14.31 5.32
CA VAL A 127 9.41 -15.54 4.90
C VAL A 127 10.36 -16.66 4.57
N ASN A 128 9.88 -17.89 4.76
CA ASN A 128 10.47 -19.10 4.19
C ASN A 128 9.93 -19.30 2.76
N ARG A 129 10.59 -20.14 1.96
CA ARG A 129 10.23 -20.31 0.54
C ARG A 129 9.00 -21.21 0.30
N SER A 130 8.61 -22.03 1.26
CA SER A 130 7.49 -22.97 1.11
C SER A 130 6.13 -22.23 1.17
N ASP A 131 5.23 -22.60 0.26
CA ASP A 131 3.82 -22.16 0.21
C ASP A 131 3.53 -20.65 0.11
N ASN A 132 4.56 -19.82 -0.09
CA ASN A 132 4.40 -18.37 -0.14
C ASN A 132 3.40 -17.90 -1.22
N ALA A 133 3.43 -18.49 -2.41
CA ALA A 133 2.50 -18.15 -3.49
C ALA A 133 1.04 -18.46 -3.10
N LYS A 134 0.79 -19.62 -2.46
CA LYS A 134 -0.54 -19.99 -1.95
C LYS A 134 -1.00 -19.03 -0.87
N ASN A 135 -0.13 -18.71 0.09
CA ASN A 135 -0.43 -17.74 1.15
C ASN A 135 -0.77 -16.35 0.59
N MET A 136 -0.05 -15.89 -0.44
CA MET A 136 -0.36 -14.62 -1.12
C MET A 136 -1.72 -14.64 -1.81
N GLY A 137 -2.09 -15.75 -2.45
CA GLY A 137 -3.42 -15.94 -3.02
C GLY A 137 -4.52 -15.98 -1.97
N ASN A 138 -4.27 -16.60 -0.81
CA ASN A 138 -5.19 -16.62 0.32
C ASN A 138 -5.35 -15.22 0.93
N LEU A 139 -4.24 -14.50 1.14
CA LEU A 139 -4.24 -13.11 1.60
C LEU A 139 -5.05 -12.21 0.66
N TYR A 140 -4.86 -12.37 -0.65
CA TYR A 140 -5.61 -11.64 -1.65
C TYR A 140 -7.12 -11.84 -1.49
N ARG A 141 -7.58 -13.11 -1.40
CA ARG A 141 -9.00 -13.46 -1.28
C ARG A 141 -9.63 -12.96 0.01
N ARG A 142 -8.86 -12.90 1.09
CA ARG A 142 -9.34 -12.40 2.39
C ARG A 142 -9.37 -10.88 2.48
N LEU A 143 -8.48 -10.17 1.76
CA LEU A 143 -8.43 -8.70 1.75
C LEU A 143 -9.37 -8.07 0.72
N TYR A 144 -9.66 -8.76 -0.39
CA TYR A 144 -10.45 -8.19 -1.46
C TYR A 144 -11.87 -7.87 -0.99
N THR A 145 -12.23 -6.57 -1.03
CA THR A 145 -13.55 -6.08 -0.63
C THR A 145 -14.09 -5.16 -1.73
N ASP A 146 -15.32 -5.42 -2.17
CA ASP A 146 -16.07 -4.58 -3.12
C ASP A 146 -17.56 -4.72 -2.81
N ASN A 147 -18.01 -4.03 -1.75
CA ASN A 147 -19.36 -4.09 -1.25
C ASN A 147 -19.81 -2.73 -0.67
N GLU A 148 -20.97 -2.67 -0.04
CA GLU A 148 -21.56 -1.46 0.55
C GLU A 148 -20.75 -0.88 1.71
N SER A 149 -19.96 -1.70 2.42
CA SER A 149 -19.15 -1.23 3.56
C SER A 149 -17.88 -0.49 3.12
N GLY A 150 -17.38 -0.82 1.91
CA GLY A 150 -16.17 -0.21 1.38
C GLY A 150 -15.55 -0.98 0.23
N GLN A 151 -14.38 -0.56 -0.15
CA GLN A 151 -13.64 -1.17 -1.26
C GLN A 151 -12.16 -1.31 -0.89
N MET A 152 -11.65 -2.52 -1.04
CA MET A 152 -10.23 -2.86 -1.04
C MET A 152 -9.96 -3.68 -2.30
N LYS A 153 -9.66 -3.00 -3.40
CA LYS A 153 -9.41 -3.63 -4.70
C LYS A 153 -7.92 -3.67 -4.95
N ILE A 154 -7.40 -4.88 -5.10
CA ILE A 154 -5.99 -5.12 -5.40
C ILE A 154 -5.94 -5.58 -6.85
N ALA A 155 -5.14 -4.94 -7.68
CA ALA A 155 -4.92 -5.32 -9.05
C ALA A 155 -3.43 -5.52 -9.33
N ASN A 156 -3.09 -6.61 -10.00
CA ASN A 156 -1.72 -6.92 -10.39
C ASN A 156 -1.65 -7.14 -11.90
N SER A 157 -0.53 -6.77 -12.51
CA SER A 157 -0.29 -7.05 -13.93
C SER A 157 1.17 -7.24 -14.25
N LEU A 158 1.41 -8.11 -15.23
CA LEU A 158 2.71 -8.33 -15.87
C LEU A 158 2.68 -7.69 -17.26
N TRP A 159 3.68 -6.90 -17.57
CA TRP A 159 3.89 -6.30 -18.88
C TRP A 159 5.18 -6.86 -19.43
N ILE A 160 5.11 -7.57 -20.56
CA ILE A 160 6.22 -8.39 -21.10
C ILE A 160 6.58 -7.84 -22.47
N GLN A 161 7.88 -7.60 -22.70
CA GLN A 161 8.40 -7.20 -24.01
C GLN A 161 8.05 -8.23 -25.08
N ASN A 162 7.54 -7.78 -26.21
CA ASN A 162 7.22 -8.64 -27.35
C ASN A 162 8.40 -9.53 -27.72
N ALA A 163 8.12 -10.83 -27.89
CA ALA A 163 9.10 -11.88 -28.18
C ALA A 163 10.17 -12.12 -27.09
N TYR A 164 10.03 -11.55 -25.89
CA TYR A 164 10.89 -11.91 -24.77
C TYR A 164 10.38 -13.21 -24.10
N PRO A 165 11.24 -14.23 -23.97
CA PRO A 165 10.80 -15.53 -23.46
C PRO A 165 10.62 -15.46 -21.94
N VAL A 166 9.39 -15.58 -21.48
CA VAL A 166 9.03 -15.74 -20.08
C VAL A 166 8.45 -17.14 -19.88
N LYS A 167 8.83 -17.80 -18.79
CA LYS A 167 8.40 -19.16 -18.49
C LYS A 167 6.91 -19.21 -18.19
N ASP A 168 6.23 -20.19 -18.78
CA ASP A 168 4.78 -20.36 -18.62
C ASP A 168 4.40 -20.59 -17.15
N GLU A 169 5.23 -21.30 -16.37
CA GLU A 169 5.01 -21.57 -14.96
C GLU A 169 5.00 -20.27 -14.12
N PHE A 170 5.83 -19.29 -14.49
CA PHE A 170 5.84 -17.98 -13.84
C PHE A 170 4.55 -17.20 -14.14
N ILE A 171 4.13 -17.17 -15.40
CA ILE A 171 2.88 -16.50 -15.82
C ILE A 171 1.68 -17.17 -15.14
N GLU A 172 1.66 -18.51 -15.08
CA GLU A 172 0.59 -19.26 -14.44
C GLU A 172 0.52 -18.99 -12.93
N ALA A 173 1.66 -18.99 -12.23
CA ALA A 173 1.73 -18.65 -10.81
C ALA A 173 1.27 -17.20 -10.55
N ALA A 174 1.73 -16.24 -11.37
CA ALA A 174 1.31 -14.84 -11.28
C ALA A 174 -0.21 -14.69 -11.47
N ASN A 175 -0.79 -15.39 -12.43
CA ASN A 175 -2.23 -15.35 -12.70
C ASN A 175 -3.04 -16.01 -11.56
N LYS A 176 -2.70 -17.26 -11.18
CA LYS A 176 -3.52 -18.05 -10.23
C LYS A 176 -3.37 -17.63 -8.78
N GLN A 177 -2.18 -17.20 -8.36
CA GLN A 177 -1.88 -16.91 -6.95
C GLN A 177 -1.79 -15.41 -6.66
N PHE A 178 -1.38 -14.60 -7.64
CA PHE A 178 -1.25 -13.16 -7.46
C PHE A 178 -2.30 -12.36 -8.22
N TYR A 179 -3.23 -13.02 -8.91
CA TYR A 179 -4.30 -12.37 -9.71
C TYR A 179 -3.73 -11.35 -10.70
N ALA A 180 -2.56 -11.64 -11.28
CA ALA A 180 -1.87 -10.76 -12.19
C ALA A 180 -2.24 -11.05 -13.65
N ALA A 181 -2.82 -10.05 -14.33
CA ALA A 181 -3.05 -10.10 -15.77
C ALA A 181 -1.74 -9.93 -16.54
N ALA A 182 -1.50 -10.72 -17.59
CA ALA A 182 -0.29 -10.61 -18.42
C ALA A 182 -0.58 -9.90 -19.75
N TYR A 183 0.24 -8.91 -20.10
CA TYR A 183 0.18 -8.12 -21.32
C TYR A 183 1.49 -8.21 -22.09
N THR A 184 1.42 -8.41 -23.41
CA THR A 184 2.58 -8.35 -24.30
C THR A 184 2.63 -7.00 -24.99
N VAL A 185 3.74 -6.28 -24.86
CA VAL A 185 3.91 -4.90 -25.35
C VAL A 185 5.28 -4.68 -25.97
N ASP A 186 5.46 -3.54 -26.62
CA ASP A 186 6.77 -3.04 -27.06
C ASP A 186 7.15 -1.81 -26.24
N PHE A 187 8.06 -1.97 -25.27
CA PHE A 187 8.50 -0.90 -24.40
C PHE A 187 9.26 0.24 -25.11
N SER A 188 9.71 0.03 -26.35
CA SER A 188 10.30 1.11 -27.15
C SER A 188 9.27 2.12 -27.68
N GLN A 189 7.97 1.78 -27.62
CA GLN A 189 6.88 2.60 -28.08
C GLN A 189 6.34 3.48 -26.95
N ALA A 190 6.26 4.81 -27.15
CA ALA A 190 5.68 5.74 -26.17
C ALA A 190 4.25 5.33 -25.73
N LYS A 191 3.46 4.74 -26.66
CA LYS A 191 2.11 4.24 -26.38
C LYS A 191 2.07 3.21 -25.27
N THR A 192 3.15 2.43 -25.03
CA THR A 192 3.20 1.44 -23.94
C THR A 192 3.13 2.11 -22.57
N ALA A 193 3.86 3.22 -22.39
CA ALA A 193 3.78 4.00 -21.16
C ALA A 193 2.35 4.55 -20.92
N ASP A 194 1.68 5.01 -21.97
CA ASP A 194 0.29 5.49 -21.89
C ASP A 194 -0.69 4.37 -21.52
N LEU A 195 -0.52 3.17 -22.07
CA LEU A 195 -1.33 1.99 -21.75
C LEU A 195 -1.15 1.57 -20.28
N MET A 196 0.09 1.54 -19.79
CA MET A 196 0.39 1.23 -18.40
C MET A 196 -0.22 2.28 -17.44
N ALA A 197 -0.09 3.57 -17.77
CA ALA A 197 -0.70 4.64 -17.00
C ALA A 197 -2.25 4.59 -17.03
N ALA A 198 -2.83 4.22 -18.17
CA ALA A 198 -4.28 4.03 -18.31
C ALA A 198 -4.77 2.86 -17.45
N TRP A 199 -4.04 1.74 -17.44
CA TRP A 199 -4.34 0.60 -16.59
C TRP A 199 -4.35 0.97 -15.09
N ILE A 200 -3.34 1.73 -14.62
CA ILE A 200 -3.29 2.21 -13.24
C ILE A 200 -4.49 3.12 -12.95
N ARG A 201 -4.80 4.03 -13.85
CA ARG A 201 -5.95 4.95 -13.70
C ARG A 201 -7.27 4.18 -13.58
N GLU A 202 -7.47 3.15 -14.38
CA GLU A 202 -8.64 2.29 -14.34
C GLU A 202 -8.77 1.58 -12.98
N HIS A 203 -7.69 0.95 -12.51
CA HIS A 203 -7.69 0.16 -11.27
C HIS A 203 -7.59 1.00 -9.99
N THR A 204 -7.41 2.31 -10.11
CA THR A 204 -7.39 3.25 -8.99
C THR A 204 -8.56 4.24 -9.03
N ASN A 205 -9.63 3.90 -9.75
CA ASN A 205 -10.82 4.75 -9.91
C ASN A 205 -10.48 6.20 -10.31
N ALA A 206 -9.55 6.36 -11.25
CA ALA A 206 -9.03 7.63 -11.77
C ALA A 206 -8.31 8.54 -10.75
N ASN A 207 -7.89 8.01 -9.60
CA ASN A 207 -7.25 8.79 -8.55
C ASN A 207 -5.75 8.95 -8.73
N LEU A 208 -5.14 8.03 -9.47
CA LEU A 208 -3.76 8.16 -9.93
C LEU A 208 -3.68 8.25 -11.45
N SER A 209 -2.77 9.08 -11.91
CA SER A 209 -2.38 9.20 -13.31
C SER A 209 -0.85 9.35 -13.36
N PRO A 210 -0.11 8.26 -13.09
CA PRO A 210 1.33 8.33 -12.97
C PRO A 210 1.97 8.66 -14.32
N SER A 211 3.09 9.37 -14.26
CA SER A 211 3.97 9.54 -15.41
C SER A 211 4.91 8.36 -15.49
N ILE A 212 4.63 7.42 -16.39
CA ILE A 212 5.46 6.25 -16.65
C ILE A 212 6.43 6.54 -17.77
N ARG A 213 7.65 6.06 -17.63
CA ARG A 213 8.67 6.09 -18.69
C ARG A 213 9.05 4.66 -19.03
N THR A 214 9.07 4.35 -20.32
CA THR A 214 9.51 3.06 -20.86
C THR A 214 10.61 3.31 -21.88
N ASP A 215 11.48 2.32 -22.05
CA ASP A 215 12.52 2.33 -23.09
C ASP A 215 12.77 0.91 -23.62
N GLY A 216 13.48 0.81 -24.74
CA GLY A 216 13.73 -0.48 -25.42
C GLY A 216 14.66 -1.45 -24.66
N SER A 217 15.26 -1.03 -23.52
CA SER A 217 16.04 -1.93 -22.66
C SER A 217 15.17 -2.75 -21.70
N MET A 218 13.94 -2.28 -21.44
CA MET A 218 13.00 -2.97 -20.57
C MET A 218 12.56 -4.30 -21.17
N ARG A 219 12.47 -5.31 -20.33
CA ARG A 219 12.03 -6.67 -20.71
C ARG A 219 10.71 -7.04 -20.06
N MET A 220 10.51 -6.59 -18.84
CA MET A 220 9.27 -6.81 -18.12
C MET A 220 8.99 -5.67 -17.13
N ALA A 221 7.71 -5.46 -16.83
CA ALA A 221 7.27 -4.64 -15.71
C ALA A 221 6.20 -5.39 -14.91
N ILE A 222 6.25 -5.28 -13.59
CA ILE A 222 5.20 -5.76 -12.68
C ILE A 222 4.54 -4.54 -12.07
N LEU A 223 3.22 -4.43 -12.24
CA LEU A 223 2.43 -3.34 -11.67
C LEU A 223 1.49 -3.91 -10.61
N ASN A 224 1.44 -3.22 -9.48
CA ASN A 224 0.38 -3.39 -8.50
C ASN A 224 -0.35 -2.06 -8.33
N ALA A 225 -1.66 -2.11 -8.26
CA ALA A 225 -2.52 -0.96 -7.97
C ALA A 225 -3.48 -1.37 -6.85
N ILE A 226 -3.62 -0.52 -5.83
CA ILE A 226 -4.59 -0.72 -4.76
C ILE A 226 -5.51 0.50 -4.72
N TYR A 227 -6.82 0.21 -4.74
CA TYR A 227 -7.85 1.18 -4.49
C TYR A 227 -8.51 0.85 -3.15
N TYR A 228 -8.50 1.81 -2.25
CA TYR A 228 -9.09 1.66 -0.91
C TYR A 228 -10.10 2.76 -0.64
N LYS A 229 -11.25 2.37 -0.07
CA LYS A 229 -12.33 3.26 0.33
C LYS A 229 -13.04 2.69 1.53
N ALA A 230 -13.13 3.46 2.58
CA ALA A 230 -13.88 3.12 3.79
C ALA A 230 -14.43 4.38 4.48
N ARG A 231 -15.55 4.24 5.17
CA ARG A 231 -16.15 5.30 5.96
C ARG A 231 -15.76 5.16 7.43
N PHE A 232 -15.75 6.25 8.17
CA PHE A 232 -15.78 6.14 9.61
C PHE A 232 -17.07 5.43 10.05
N GLN A 233 -16.98 4.53 11.02
CA GLN A 233 -18.19 3.98 11.65
C GLN A 233 -18.99 5.08 12.33
N THR A 234 -18.31 6.05 12.96
CA THR A 234 -18.89 7.28 13.48
C THR A 234 -18.31 8.47 12.72
N VAL A 235 -19.08 9.03 11.80
CA VAL A 235 -18.67 10.16 10.96
C VAL A 235 -18.52 11.44 11.75
N PHE A 236 -17.65 12.34 11.35
CA PHE A 236 -17.50 13.65 11.96
C PHE A 236 -18.66 14.59 11.54
N ASP A 237 -19.16 15.36 12.50
CA ASP A 237 -20.16 16.42 12.21
C ASP A 237 -19.49 17.58 11.45
N LYS A 238 -19.86 17.76 10.18
CA LYS A 238 -19.35 18.85 9.33
C LYS A 238 -19.52 20.25 9.92
N LYS A 239 -20.54 20.43 10.80
CA LYS A 239 -20.76 21.73 11.49
C LYS A 239 -19.72 22.01 12.56
N LYS A 240 -19.05 20.98 13.06
CA LYS A 240 -17.97 21.09 14.04
C LYS A 240 -16.59 21.26 13.41
N THR A 241 -16.46 21.12 12.10
CA THR A 241 -15.21 21.39 11.37
C THR A 241 -14.92 22.89 11.39
N LYS A 242 -13.72 23.26 11.84
CA LYS A 242 -13.29 24.65 11.98
C LYS A 242 -11.86 24.83 11.47
N LYS A 243 -11.57 26.02 10.94
CA LYS A 243 -10.19 26.39 10.62
C LYS A 243 -9.40 26.60 11.90
N ASP A 244 -8.23 25.98 11.97
CA ASP A 244 -7.26 26.14 13.04
C ASP A 244 -5.83 26.07 12.50
N THR A 245 -4.85 26.31 13.37
CA THR A 245 -3.44 26.35 13.02
C THR A 245 -2.80 24.98 13.14
N PHE A 246 -2.17 24.53 12.07
CA PHE A 246 -1.25 23.39 12.08
C PHE A 246 0.19 23.92 12.09
N TYR A 247 1.05 23.37 12.95
CA TYR A 247 2.44 23.74 13.12
C TYR A 247 3.32 22.79 12.29
N ALA A 248 3.46 23.12 10.99
CA ALA A 248 4.36 22.41 10.09
C ALA A 248 5.82 22.80 10.35
N GLN A 249 6.76 22.00 9.84
CA GLN A 249 8.20 22.25 10.03
C GLN A 249 8.60 23.64 9.48
N ASP A 250 8.01 24.04 8.33
CA ASP A 250 8.32 25.31 7.66
C ASP A 250 7.48 26.50 8.16
N GLY A 251 6.66 26.30 9.19
CA GLY A 251 5.84 27.36 9.78
C GLY A 251 4.39 26.98 10.08
N LYS A 252 3.57 28.00 10.30
CA LYS A 252 2.16 27.81 10.61
C LYS A 252 1.33 27.78 9.33
N VAL A 253 0.46 26.79 9.20
CA VAL A 253 -0.51 26.68 8.09
C VAL A 253 -1.93 26.59 8.63
N ALA A 254 -2.89 27.15 7.91
CA ALA A 254 -4.30 27.03 8.26
C ALA A 254 -4.88 25.75 7.66
N ALA A 255 -5.53 24.93 8.46
CA ALA A 255 -6.20 23.71 8.00
C ALA A 255 -7.62 23.62 8.58
N ASP A 256 -8.48 22.84 7.93
CA ASP A 256 -9.82 22.54 8.44
C ASP A 256 -9.73 21.34 9.40
N PHE A 257 -9.98 21.57 10.69
CA PHE A 257 -9.94 20.53 11.72
C PHE A 257 -11.34 20.00 12.00
N MET A 258 -11.51 18.71 11.89
CA MET A 258 -12.67 17.96 12.31
C MET A 258 -12.59 17.69 13.81
N HIS A 259 -13.71 17.77 14.51
CA HIS A 259 -13.77 17.58 15.96
C HIS A 259 -14.76 16.49 16.33
N GLN A 260 -14.33 15.58 17.21
CA GLN A 260 -15.17 14.52 17.75
C GLN A 260 -14.90 14.34 19.25
N ASN A 261 -15.96 14.14 20.02
CA ASN A 261 -15.88 13.72 21.41
C ASN A 261 -16.35 12.28 21.52
N MET A 262 -15.52 11.42 22.11
CA MET A 262 -15.79 9.99 22.30
C MET A 262 -15.78 9.71 23.80
N ASP A 263 -16.97 9.46 24.37
CA ASP A 263 -17.15 9.35 25.83
C ASP A 263 -16.68 8.01 26.44
N SER A 264 -16.45 7.01 25.59
CA SER A 264 -16.01 5.66 26.01
C SER A 264 -15.12 5.09 24.92
N HIS A 265 -13.81 5.33 25.01
CA HIS A 265 -12.89 5.04 23.94
C HIS A 265 -11.51 4.59 24.46
N PHE A 266 -10.84 3.72 23.74
CA PHE A 266 -9.46 3.33 24.02
C PHE A 266 -8.48 4.35 23.47
N PHE A 267 -7.42 4.62 24.23
CA PHE A 267 -6.33 5.48 23.83
C PHE A 267 -5.04 5.11 24.56
N ILE A 268 -3.93 5.57 24.01
CA ILE A 268 -2.62 5.52 24.66
C ILE A 268 -2.20 6.95 24.98
N ASP A 269 -1.78 7.18 26.21
CA ASP A 269 -1.21 8.47 26.63
C ASP A 269 0.00 8.22 27.53
N ASN A 270 1.17 8.03 26.90
CA ASN A 270 2.42 7.74 27.60
C ASN A 270 3.43 8.90 27.48
N LYS A 271 4.67 8.68 27.96
CA LYS A 271 5.74 9.69 27.94
C LYS A 271 6.27 10.04 26.53
N ASP A 272 6.03 9.18 25.54
CA ASP A 272 6.60 9.31 24.21
C ASP A 272 5.59 9.78 23.17
N TYR A 273 4.33 9.34 23.26
CA TYR A 273 3.26 9.72 22.33
C TYR A 273 1.86 9.61 22.95
N ALA A 274 0.89 10.19 22.26
CA ALA A 274 -0.53 9.93 22.47
C ALA A 274 -1.12 9.33 21.18
N ALA A 275 -2.04 8.37 21.32
CA ALA A 275 -2.64 7.69 20.18
C ALA A 275 -4.10 7.28 20.44
N THR A 276 -4.87 7.17 19.37
CA THR A 276 -6.21 6.56 19.36
C THR A 276 -6.52 5.97 18.01
N SER A 277 -7.46 5.03 17.95
CA SER A 277 -7.88 4.36 16.71
C SER A 277 -9.34 4.62 16.43
N LEU A 278 -9.68 4.93 15.18
CA LEU A 278 -11.03 5.14 14.69
C LEU A 278 -11.45 3.96 13.83
N ALA A 279 -12.56 3.31 14.16
CA ALA A 279 -13.08 2.21 13.39
C ALA A 279 -13.63 2.67 12.02
N LEU A 280 -13.33 1.91 10.99
CA LEU A 280 -13.80 2.11 9.61
C LEU A 280 -14.78 0.99 9.22
N SER A 281 -15.60 1.26 8.20
CA SER A 281 -16.78 0.45 7.85
C SER A 281 -16.49 -0.94 7.29
N ASN A 282 -15.27 -1.21 6.85
CA ASN A 282 -14.87 -2.47 6.20
C ASN A 282 -13.94 -3.31 7.09
N SER A 283 -14.19 -3.34 8.39
CA SER A 283 -13.36 -4.06 9.38
C SER A 283 -11.88 -3.63 9.38
N THR A 284 -11.63 -2.37 9.07
CA THR A 284 -10.32 -1.74 9.19
C THR A 284 -10.37 -0.65 10.25
N SER A 285 -9.21 -0.14 10.65
CA SER A 285 -9.08 0.97 11.60
C SER A 285 -8.11 2.03 11.09
N LEU A 286 -8.32 3.27 11.51
CA LEU A 286 -7.38 4.38 11.34
C LEU A 286 -6.79 4.72 12.70
N THR A 287 -5.55 4.34 12.94
CA THR A 287 -4.79 4.70 14.14
C THR A 287 -4.02 5.99 13.91
N LEU A 288 -4.15 6.92 14.85
CA LEU A 288 -3.56 8.25 14.83
C LEU A 288 -2.59 8.39 15.99
N VAL A 289 -1.35 8.82 15.72
CA VAL A 289 -0.29 8.93 16.74
C VAL A 289 0.33 10.32 16.70
N LEU A 290 0.26 11.01 17.83
CA LEU A 290 0.91 12.30 18.02
C LEU A 290 2.10 12.14 18.97
N PRO A 291 3.36 12.29 18.50
CA PRO A 291 4.50 12.31 19.40
C PRO A 291 4.38 13.41 20.46
N LYS A 292 4.85 13.19 21.68
CA LYS A 292 4.95 14.24 22.69
C LYS A 292 5.94 15.32 22.25
N GLU A 293 5.84 16.50 22.84
CA GLU A 293 6.76 17.59 22.55
C GLU A 293 8.21 17.17 22.77
N GLY A 294 9.07 17.48 21.80
CA GLY A 294 10.49 17.08 21.80
C GLY A 294 10.75 15.60 21.45
N LYS A 295 9.71 14.81 21.11
CA LYS A 295 9.85 13.45 20.62
C LYS A 295 9.86 13.42 19.10
N ASP A 296 10.66 12.52 18.55
CA ASP A 296 10.83 12.34 17.10
C ASP A 296 10.10 11.07 16.66
N LEU A 297 9.17 11.21 15.71
CA LEU A 297 8.41 10.11 15.15
C LEU A 297 9.32 9.06 14.48
N ARG A 298 10.42 9.48 13.86
CA ARG A 298 11.37 8.58 13.21
C ARG A 298 12.02 7.64 14.23
N LYS A 299 12.37 8.17 15.40
CA LYS A 299 12.93 7.37 16.51
C LYS A 299 11.92 6.41 17.12
N LEU A 300 10.63 6.76 17.13
CA LEU A 300 9.58 5.84 17.56
C LEU A 300 9.45 4.67 16.57
N MET A 301 9.48 4.96 15.28
CA MET A 301 9.43 3.94 14.23
C MET A 301 10.64 3.01 14.18
N GLU A 302 11.80 3.43 14.70
CA GLU A 302 13.00 2.59 14.80
C GLU A 302 12.93 1.57 15.97
N GLN A 303 11.99 1.74 16.90
CA GLN A 303 11.81 0.80 18.01
C GLN A 303 11.18 -0.50 17.50
N LYS A 304 11.87 -1.61 17.71
CA LYS A 304 11.38 -2.92 17.25
C LYS A 304 9.99 -3.23 17.81
N GLY A 305 9.07 -3.64 16.95
CA GLY A 305 7.69 -3.99 17.33
C GLY A 305 6.81 -2.78 17.67
N PHE A 306 7.25 -1.56 17.39
CA PHE A 306 6.48 -0.34 17.70
C PHE A 306 5.09 -0.37 17.06
N LEU A 307 5.00 -0.67 15.76
CA LEU A 307 3.70 -0.71 15.08
C LEU A 307 2.81 -1.82 15.62
N GLN A 308 3.35 -3.01 15.90
CA GLN A 308 2.58 -4.10 16.44
C GLN A 308 1.99 -3.74 17.81
N ASN A 309 2.84 -3.22 18.73
CA ASN A 309 2.38 -2.79 20.05
C ASN A 309 1.38 -1.62 20.00
N LEU A 310 1.54 -0.72 19.02
CA LEU A 310 0.64 0.41 18.83
C LEU A 310 -0.76 -0.03 18.35
N LEU A 311 -0.82 -1.06 17.51
CA LEU A 311 -2.05 -1.48 16.85
C LEU A 311 -2.82 -2.54 17.64
N GLU A 312 -2.23 -3.12 18.70
CA GLU A 312 -2.92 -4.03 19.62
C GLU A 312 -3.88 -3.25 20.54
N ASP A 313 -5.11 -3.75 20.68
CA ASP A 313 -6.17 -3.10 21.47
C ASP A 313 -5.84 -2.96 22.96
N ASP A 314 -4.98 -3.86 23.49
CA ASP A 314 -4.50 -3.95 24.88
C ASP A 314 -2.99 -3.64 24.97
N GLY A 315 -2.44 -2.96 23.97
CA GLY A 315 -1.03 -2.58 23.91
C GLY A 315 -0.54 -1.82 25.14
N ASP A 316 0.76 -1.81 25.36
CA ASP A 316 1.41 -1.24 26.56
C ASP A 316 0.98 0.23 26.78
N GLY A 317 0.23 0.47 27.85
CA GLY A 317 -0.30 1.79 28.23
C GLY A 317 -1.66 2.13 27.64
N ALA A 318 -2.42 1.16 27.10
CA ALA A 318 -3.79 1.37 26.69
C ALA A 318 -4.68 1.76 27.91
N GLU A 319 -5.42 2.82 27.74
CA GLU A 319 -6.33 3.39 28.72
C GLU A 319 -7.74 3.50 28.13
N PHE A 320 -8.76 3.49 28.98
CA PHE A 320 -10.14 3.66 28.57
C PHE A 320 -10.75 4.91 29.23
N GLY A 321 -11.38 5.78 28.43
CA GLY A 321 -11.92 7.02 28.95
C GLY A 321 -12.53 7.92 27.88
N ILE A 322 -12.41 9.22 28.06
CA ILE A 322 -12.92 10.23 27.13
C ILE A 322 -11.80 10.68 26.21
N VAL A 323 -12.06 10.69 24.89
CA VAL A 323 -11.12 11.25 23.90
C VAL A 323 -11.77 12.44 23.21
N ASN A 324 -11.16 13.62 23.37
CA ASN A 324 -11.48 14.84 22.63
C ASN A 324 -10.51 14.95 21.45
N LEU A 325 -10.94 14.53 20.27
CA LEU A 325 -10.11 14.47 19.06
C LEU A 325 -10.29 15.73 18.22
N SER A 326 -9.17 16.29 17.78
CA SER A 326 -9.08 17.32 16.75
C SER A 326 -8.15 16.83 15.64
N LEU A 327 -8.69 16.55 14.45
CA LEU A 327 -8.01 15.92 13.33
C LEU A 327 -8.10 16.80 12.09
N PRO A 328 -6.98 17.27 11.50
CA PRO A 328 -7.03 18.05 10.28
C PRO A 328 -7.49 17.20 9.10
N LYS A 329 -8.28 17.76 8.21
CA LYS A 329 -8.51 17.21 6.88
C LYS A 329 -7.21 17.31 6.10
N PHE A 330 -6.87 16.26 5.35
CA PHE A 330 -5.68 16.29 4.51
C PHE A 330 -5.88 15.52 3.22
N LYS A 331 -5.05 15.86 2.23
CA LYS A 331 -4.86 15.08 1.02
C LYS A 331 -3.38 14.98 0.73
N ILE A 332 -2.84 13.78 0.85
CA ILE A 332 -1.41 13.51 0.66
C ILE A 332 -1.25 12.73 -0.64
N HIS A 333 -0.34 13.19 -1.47
CA HIS A 333 0.16 12.46 -2.63
C HIS A 333 1.66 12.21 -2.43
N SER A 334 2.07 10.95 -2.54
CA SER A 334 3.48 10.56 -2.38
C SER A 334 3.96 9.79 -3.60
N LYS A 335 5.23 10.06 -3.96
CA LYS A 335 5.96 9.33 -4.97
C LYS A 335 7.29 8.89 -4.39
N LEU A 336 7.45 7.59 -4.20
CA LEU A 336 8.61 6.97 -3.56
C LEU A 336 9.42 6.20 -4.61
N LEU A 337 10.73 6.44 -4.66
CA LEU A 337 11.69 5.64 -5.40
C LEU A 337 12.36 4.70 -4.40
N LEU A 338 12.05 3.40 -4.48
CA LEU A 338 12.32 2.45 -3.41
C LEU A 338 13.56 1.58 -3.64
N ALA A 339 14.20 1.67 -4.81
CA ALA A 339 15.37 0.84 -5.12
C ALA A 339 16.52 1.05 -4.12
N ASP A 340 16.87 2.31 -3.81
CA ASP A 340 17.97 2.60 -2.88
C ASP A 340 17.59 2.28 -1.42
N THR A 341 16.32 2.45 -1.05
CA THR A 341 15.81 2.00 0.26
C THR A 341 15.96 0.50 0.41
N LEU A 342 15.55 -0.29 -0.58
CA LEU A 342 15.67 -1.75 -0.53
C LEU A 342 17.14 -2.22 -0.54
N LYS A 343 18.02 -1.55 -1.27
CA LYS A 343 19.47 -1.82 -1.20
C LYS A 343 20.02 -1.55 0.20
N ALA A 344 19.61 -0.45 0.83
CA ALA A 344 19.98 -0.14 2.21
C ALA A 344 19.45 -1.15 3.23
N MET A 345 18.33 -1.81 2.91
CA MET A 345 17.74 -2.92 3.69
C MET A 345 18.36 -4.29 3.35
N GLY A 346 19.40 -4.35 2.51
CA GLY A 346 20.16 -5.57 2.22
C GLY A 346 19.80 -6.27 0.91
N VAL A 347 18.83 -5.78 0.13
CA VAL A 347 18.49 -6.35 -1.17
C VAL A 347 19.29 -5.65 -2.26
N THR A 348 20.49 -6.15 -2.54
CA THR A 348 21.40 -5.61 -3.56
C THR A 348 21.42 -6.43 -4.83
N SER A 349 21.39 -7.77 -4.72
CA SER A 349 21.49 -8.69 -5.87
C SER A 349 20.38 -8.49 -6.88
N LEU A 350 19.17 -8.14 -6.45
CA LEU A 350 18.03 -7.91 -7.33
C LEU A 350 18.25 -6.78 -8.36
N PHE A 351 19.08 -5.82 -8.02
CA PHE A 351 19.39 -4.63 -8.82
C PHE A 351 20.70 -4.74 -9.61
N ASP A 352 21.34 -5.90 -9.58
CA ASP A 352 22.61 -6.19 -10.27
C ASP A 352 22.39 -7.08 -11.49
N THR A 353 23.29 -6.99 -12.46
CA THR A 353 23.30 -7.86 -13.65
C THR A 353 23.48 -9.35 -13.32
N ALA A 354 23.95 -9.67 -12.12
CA ALA A 354 24.06 -11.02 -11.59
C ALA A 354 22.79 -11.51 -10.88
N ALA A 355 21.68 -10.78 -10.96
CA ALA A 355 20.40 -11.19 -10.37
C ALA A 355 19.98 -12.58 -10.86
N GLU A 356 19.61 -13.44 -9.90
CA GLU A 356 19.25 -14.83 -10.17
C GLU A 356 17.71 -14.95 -10.26
N LEU A 357 17.18 -14.57 -11.44
CA LEU A 357 15.75 -14.56 -11.78
C LEU A 357 15.40 -15.69 -12.76
N ASP A 358 16.05 -16.83 -12.60
CA ASP A 358 15.91 -17.99 -13.50
C ASP A 358 14.49 -18.58 -13.55
N GLY A 359 13.65 -18.29 -12.57
CA GLY A 359 12.23 -18.66 -12.60
C GLY A 359 11.41 -17.85 -13.59
N ILE A 360 11.88 -16.65 -14.00
CA ILE A 360 11.21 -15.81 -14.99
C ILE A 360 11.62 -16.25 -16.41
N THR A 361 12.93 -16.37 -16.65
CA THR A 361 13.51 -16.60 -17.99
C THR A 361 14.89 -17.21 -17.89
N ASP A 362 15.32 -17.88 -18.97
CA ASP A 362 16.71 -18.33 -19.13
C ASP A 362 17.60 -17.27 -19.82
N GLU A 363 17.00 -16.21 -20.38
CA GLU A 363 17.73 -15.09 -20.98
C GLU A 363 18.38 -14.20 -19.90
N LYS A 364 19.70 -14.06 -19.96
CA LYS A 364 20.50 -13.26 -19.00
C LYS A 364 21.28 -12.16 -19.71
N PRO A 365 21.54 -11.04 -19.01
CA PRO A 365 21.11 -10.71 -17.64
C PRO A 365 19.67 -10.15 -17.59
N LEU A 366 18.95 -10.48 -16.55
CA LEU A 366 17.68 -9.83 -16.18
C LEU A 366 17.78 -9.32 -14.74
N PHE A 367 17.48 -8.07 -14.51
CA PHE A 367 17.54 -7.45 -13.19
C PHE A 367 16.49 -6.34 -13.04
N VAL A 368 16.20 -5.94 -11.81
CA VAL A 368 15.29 -4.83 -11.52
C VAL A 368 16.03 -3.49 -11.69
N SER A 369 15.56 -2.64 -12.58
CA SER A 369 16.16 -1.33 -12.82
C SER A 369 15.57 -0.24 -11.94
N ASN A 370 14.31 -0.34 -11.54
CA ASN A 370 13.62 0.64 -10.71
C ASN A 370 12.42 0.03 -9.99
N ILE A 371 12.13 0.55 -8.79
CA ILE A 371 10.89 0.31 -8.05
C ILE A 371 10.33 1.67 -7.63
N GLN A 372 9.12 1.97 -8.08
CA GLN A 372 8.43 3.22 -7.78
C GLN A 372 7.07 2.92 -7.20
N GLN A 373 6.72 3.60 -6.12
CA GLN A 373 5.38 3.59 -5.55
C GLN A 373 4.78 5.00 -5.60
N GLU A 374 3.55 5.12 -6.08
CA GLU A 374 2.77 6.36 -5.97
C GLU A 374 1.50 6.08 -5.16
N THR A 375 1.21 6.95 -4.18
CA THR A 375 0.03 6.88 -3.33
C THR A 375 -0.72 8.21 -3.36
N SER A 376 -2.03 8.14 -3.22
CA SER A 376 -2.86 9.32 -2.95
C SER A 376 -3.87 8.96 -1.88
N ILE A 377 -3.78 9.59 -0.71
CA ILE A 377 -4.74 9.45 0.38
C ILE A 377 -5.44 10.78 0.63
N ALA A 378 -6.74 10.74 0.87
CA ALA A 378 -7.49 11.90 1.32
C ALA A 378 -8.43 11.48 2.45
N LEU A 379 -8.51 12.32 3.47
CA LEU A 379 -9.32 12.12 4.65
C LEU A 379 -10.22 13.34 4.87
N ASP A 380 -11.51 13.09 5.03
CA ASP A 380 -12.50 14.08 5.36
C ASP A 380 -13.49 13.58 6.43
N GLU A 381 -14.55 14.32 6.72
CA GLU A 381 -15.51 14.01 7.78
C GLU A 381 -16.21 12.66 7.62
N GLU A 382 -16.25 12.12 6.42
CA GLU A 382 -16.94 10.88 6.12
C GLU A 382 -16.03 9.66 6.19
N GLY A 383 -14.72 9.85 6.09
CA GLY A 383 -13.73 8.78 6.13
C GLY A 383 -12.68 8.90 5.03
N VAL A 384 -12.20 7.74 4.60
CA VAL A 384 -11.31 7.60 3.44
C VAL A 384 -12.19 7.33 2.23
N GLU A 385 -12.45 8.32 1.40
CA GLU A 385 -13.39 8.37 0.27
C GLU A 385 -14.84 7.93 0.59
N ALA A 386 -15.74 8.85 0.83
CA ALA A 386 -17.10 8.55 1.28
C ALA A 386 -18.23 9.00 0.35
N SER A 387 -19.33 8.23 0.35
CA SER A 387 -20.65 8.58 -0.21
C SER A 387 -21.74 8.28 0.83
N ALA A 388 -22.80 9.09 0.85
CA ALA A 388 -23.79 9.19 1.93
C ALA A 388 -24.52 7.88 2.29
N TYR A 389 -24.65 7.60 3.60
CA TYR A 389 -25.54 6.59 4.19
C TYR A 389 -26.04 7.05 5.58
N THR A 390 -27.09 6.39 6.11
CA THR A 390 -27.79 6.74 7.36
C THR A 390 -27.23 5.94 8.53
N GLU A 391 -27.00 6.61 9.67
CA GLU A 391 -26.40 6.09 10.90
C GLU A 391 -27.39 5.30 11.75
N ILE A 392 -26.93 4.20 12.37
CA ILE A 392 -27.56 3.58 13.55
C ILE A 392 -26.52 3.55 14.67
N GLY A 393 -26.61 4.51 15.59
CA GLY A 393 -25.73 4.55 16.76
C GLY A 393 -26.24 3.64 17.87
N MET A 394 -25.37 2.76 18.40
CA MET A 394 -25.59 2.06 19.67
C MET A 394 -24.66 2.64 20.73
N THR A 395 -25.24 3.26 21.77
CA THR A 395 -24.51 3.75 22.95
C THR A 395 -24.75 2.82 24.12
N GLY A 396 -23.67 2.13 24.58
CA GLY A 396 -23.63 1.47 25.87
C GLY A 396 -22.72 2.25 26.82
N ALA A 397 -23.29 3.03 27.74
CA ALA A 397 -22.51 3.78 28.72
C ALA A 397 -22.15 2.91 29.92
N ALA A 398 -20.89 2.57 30.09
CA ALA A 398 -20.35 2.16 31.39
C ALA A 398 -20.14 3.43 32.25
N ASN A 399 -20.77 3.48 33.39
CA ASN A 399 -20.69 4.61 34.30
C ASN A 399 -19.34 4.58 35.07
N ILE A 400 -18.28 5.11 34.45
CA ILE A 400 -16.94 5.21 35.04
C ILE A 400 -16.92 6.47 35.94
N LYS A 401 -16.76 6.28 37.25
CA LYS A 401 -16.50 7.40 38.17
C LYS A 401 -15.10 7.95 37.88
N HIS A 402 -15.02 9.18 37.37
CA HIS A 402 -13.81 9.92 37.02
C HIS A 402 -13.04 9.29 35.82
N PRO A 403 -13.61 9.31 34.59
CA PRO A 403 -12.91 8.81 33.42
C PRO A 403 -11.64 9.65 33.18
N LYS A 404 -10.56 8.99 32.74
CA LYS A 404 -9.41 9.69 32.18
C LYS A 404 -9.83 10.43 30.91
N ILE A 405 -9.24 11.59 30.65
CA ILE A 405 -9.55 12.42 29.48
C ILE A 405 -8.28 12.65 28.68
N LEU A 406 -8.28 12.21 27.43
CA LEU A 406 -7.26 12.56 26.44
C LEU A 406 -7.75 13.71 25.57
N HIS A 407 -6.97 14.79 25.47
CA HIS A 407 -7.13 15.82 24.45
C HIS A 407 -6.10 15.57 23.35
N LEU A 408 -6.52 14.96 22.25
CA LEU A 408 -5.64 14.65 21.11
C LEU A 408 -5.86 15.67 20.00
N ASN A 409 -5.02 16.70 19.98
CA ASN A 409 -5.03 17.73 18.95
C ASN A 409 -3.87 17.48 17.97
N LEU A 410 -4.18 16.93 16.79
CA LEU A 410 -3.22 16.60 15.75
C LEU A 410 -2.79 17.83 14.95
N ASN A 411 -2.28 18.83 15.65
CA ASN A 411 -1.93 20.14 15.09
C ASN A 411 -0.44 20.30 14.71
N ARG A 412 0.32 19.24 14.69
CA ARG A 412 1.72 19.14 14.25
C ARG A 412 1.98 17.77 13.65
N GLU A 413 3.19 17.50 13.16
CA GLU A 413 3.54 16.20 12.53
C GLU A 413 2.99 15.02 13.33
N PHE A 414 2.23 14.15 12.66
CA PHE A 414 1.63 12.95 13.25
C PHE A 414 1.70 11.76 12.27
N LEU A 415 1.71 10.55 12.84
CA LEU A 415 1.59 9.30 12.11
C LEU A 415 0.12 8.91 11.98
N TYR A 416 -0.23 8.35 10.84
CA TYR A 416 -1.49 7.63 10.64
C TYR A 416 -1.22 6.23 10.09
N VAL A 417 -1.99 5.26 10.54
CA VAL A 417 -1.93 3.87 10.07
C VAL A 417 -3.35 3.39 9.77
N ILE A 418 -3.58 2.89 8.55
CA ILE A 418 -4.78 2.14 8.24
C ILE A 418 -4.40 0.67 8.32
N SER A 419 -5.06 -0.10 9.19
CA SER A 419 -4.79 -1.51 9.41
C SER A 419 -6.05 -2.36 9.39
N THR A 420 -5.85 -3.66 9.27
CA THR A 420 -6.88 -4.70 9.46
C THR A 420 -6.32 -5.81 10.30
N ARG A 421 -7.19 -6.44 11.13
CA ARG A 421 -6.81 -7.59 11.94
C ARG A 421 -7.10 -8.88 11.20
N MET A 422 -6.12 -9.77 11.13
CA MET A 422 -6.23 -11.06 10.48
C MET A 422 -5.56 -12.14 11.33
N ASP A 423 -6.35 -13.14 11.76
CA ASP A 423 -5.88 -14.25 12.62
C ASP A 423 -5.14 -13.76 13.88
N GLY A 424 -5.61 -12.66 14.47
CA GLY A 424 -5.03 -12.06 15.67
C GLY A 424 -3.85 -11.11 15.44
N ILE A 425 -3.37 -10.96 14.19
CA ILE A 425 -2.23 -10.10 13.82
C ILE A 425 -2.75 -8.85 13.11
N GLU A 426 -2.28 -7.68 13.52
CA GLU A 426 -2.58 -6.42 12.86
C GLU A 426 -1.70 -6.24 11.62
N LEU A 427 -2.34 -6.02 10.48
CA LEU A 427 -1.70 -5.85 9.18
C LEU A 427 -1.84 -4.39 8.72
N PRO A 428 -0.75 -3.61 8.71
CA PRO A 428 -0.78 -2.27 8.15
C PRO A 428 -1.03 -2.31 6.65
N LEU A 429 -2.10 -1.67 6.19
CA LEU A 429 -2.43 -1.53 4.77
C LEU A 429 -1.80 -0.26 4.19
N PHE A 430 -1.84 0.82 4.98
CA PHE A 430 -1.25 2.11 4.67
C PHE A 430 -0.64 2.71 5.92
N ILE A 431 0.54 3.29 5.77
CA ILE A 431 1.26 4.00 6.82
C ILE A 431 1.68 5.35 6.26
N GLY A 432 1.50 6.42 7.02
CA GLY A 432 1.96 7.72 6.55
C GLY A 432 2.17 8.74 7.63
N VAL A 433 2.87 9.78 7.27
CA VAL A 433 3.13 10.96 8.11
C VAL A 433 2.50 12.17 7.46
N CYS A 434 1.68 12.87 8.24
CA CYS A 434 1.17 14.18 7.88
C CYS A 434 2.04 15.24 8.57
N SER A 435 2.95 15.85 7.83
CA SER A 435 3.80 16.96 8.27
C SER A 435 3.23 18.32 7.86
N ASN A 436 2.31 18.36 6.86
CA ASN A 436 1.59 19.53 6.41
C ASN A 436 0.26 19.11 5.74
N PRO A 437 -0.91 19.35 6.36
CA PRO A 437 -2.21 18.97 5.80
C PRO A 437 -2.68 19.82 4.63
N ALA A 438 -2.01 20.97 4.38
CA ALA A 438 -2.37 21.92 3.33
C ALA A 438 -1.54 21.76 2.03
N SER A 439 -0.55 20.84 2.02
CA SER A 439 0.35 20.62 0.86
C SER A 439 -0.18 19.58 -0.11
#